data_2be0be19f9784010be364479cc77ac4e
#
_entry.id   2be0be19f9784010be364479cc77ac4e
#
_cell.length_a   1.000
_cell.length_b   1.000
_cell.length_c   1.000
_cell.angle_alpha   90.00
_cell.angle_beta   90.00
_cell.angle_gamma   90.00
#
_symmetry.space_group_name_H-M   'P 1'
#
loop_
_entity.id
_entity.type
_entity.pdbx_description
1 polymer ?
#
loop_
_entity_poly.entity_id
_entity_poly.type
_entity_poly.pdbx_seq_one_letter_code
_entity_poly.pdbx_strand_id
1 'polypeptide(L)'
;MAEDGWTQGICQAAPGFPNLLINALESLGISERPRYYSRDYEHHGTLRCRVILVNARSDRYPDIQPWRVTATGFRHQDTYPLAVRKALRYLCRIF
;
A
#
# COMPACT_ATOMS: atom_id res chain seq x y z
N MET A 1 -7.93 1.50 -15.02
CA MET A 1 -8.22 2.86 -15.46
C MET A 1 -8.28 3.81 -14.28
N ALA A 2 -7.82 5.01 -14.43
CA ALA A 2 -7.86 6.01 -13.37
C ALA A 2 -9.21 6.73 -13.38
N GLU A 3 -9.86 6.82 -12.22
CA GLU A 3 -10.97 7.71 -11.98
C GLU A 3 -10.46 8.88 -11.14
N ASP A 4 -10.87 10.10 -11.46
CA ASP A 4 -10.45 11.31 -10.74
C ASP A 4 -8.93 11.46 -10.66
N GLY A 5 -8.21 11.03 -11.69
CA GLY A 5 -6.75 11.10 -11.75
C GLY A 5 -6.02 10.02 -10.98
N TRP A 6 -6.71 9.01 -10.45
CA TRP A 6 -6.08 7.90 -9.75
C TRP A 6 -5.59 6.83 -10.70
N THR A 7 -4.37 6.36 -10.48
CA THR A 7 -3.80 5.19 -11.15
C THR A 7 -3.89 4.01 -10.19
N GLN A 8 -4.30 2.85 -10.71
CA GLN A 8 -4.43 1.62 -9.92
C GLN A 8 -3.36 0.62 -10.31
N GLY A 9 -2.96 -0.22 -9.36
CA GLY A 9 -2.06 -1.33 -9.62
C GLY A 9 -2.06 -2.33 -8.48
N ILE A 10 -1.28 -3.39 -8.66
CA ILE A 10 -1.10 -4.44 -7.64
C ILE A 10 0.34 -4.35 -7.16
N CYS A 11 0.54 -4.49 -5.84
CA CYS A 11 1.86 -4.48 -5.25
C CYS A 11 2.70 -5.62 -5.85
N GLN A 12 3.82 -5.27 -6.48
CA GLN A 12 4.71 -6.23 -7.11
C GLN A 12 5.80 -6.66 -6.16
N ALA A 13 6.23 -7.92 -6.26
CA ALA A 13 7.40 -8.40 -5.56
C ALA A 13 8.63 -7.65 -6.06
N ALA A 14 9.36 -7.04 -5.13
CA ALA A 14 10.57 -6.28 -5.43
C ALA A 14 11.48 -6.34 -4.21
N PRO A 15 12.81 -6.27 -4.37
CA PRO A 15 13.73 -6.31 -3.24
C PRO A 15 13.41 -5.22 -2.20
N GLY A 16 13.57 -5.56 -0.91
CA GLY A 16 13.33 -4.64 0.19
C GLY A 16 11.92 -4.74 0.77
N PHE A 17 11.31 -3.61 1.09
CA PHE A 17 10.02 -3.55 1.78
C PHE A 17 8.87 -4.24 1.04
N PRO A 18 8.73 -4.14 -0.30
CA PRO A 18 7.64 -4.85 -0.98
C PRO A 18 7.67 -6.36 -0.77
N ASN A 19 8.84 -6.99 -0.85
CA ASN A 19 8.96 -8.42 -0.57
C ASN A 19 8.64 -8.74 0.88
N LEU A 20 9.10 -7.93 1.81
CA LEU A 20 8.79 -8.12 3.24
C LEU A 20 7.29 -8.05 3.48
N LEU A 21 6.60 -7.09 2.86
CA LEU A 21 5.16 -6.95 2.99
C LEU A 21 4.42 -8.17 2.44
N ILE A 22 4.76 -8.61 1.24
CA ILE A 22 4.13 -9.76 0.60
C ILE A 22 4.33 -11.01 1.45
N ASN A 23 5.56 -11.25 1.93
CA ASN A 23 5.87 -12.41 2.76
C ASN A 23 5.11 -12.37 4.10
N ALA A 24 5.00 -11.20 4.72
CA ALA A 24 4.24 -11.04 5.95
C ALA A 24 2.77 -11.36 5.73
N LEU A 25 2.18 -10.88 4.65
CA LEU A 25 0.78 -11.13 4.32
C LEU A 25 0.53 -12.61 4.04
N GLU A 26 1.42 -13.27 3.30
CA GLU A 26 1.30 -14.70 3.03
C GLU A 26 1.33 -15.52 4.33
N SER A 27 2.18 -15.17 5.28
CA SER A 27 2.24 -15.86 6.57
C SER A 27 0.96 -15.67 7.39
N LEU A 28 0.18 -14.63 7.11
CA LEU A 28 -1.11 -14.37 7.74
C LEU A 28 -2.28 -14.98 6.96
N GLY A 29 -2.01 -15.77 5.91
CA GLY A 29 -3.05 -16.38 5.11
C GLY A 29 -3.67 -15.45 4.07
N ILE A 30 -3.04 -14.33 3.77
CA ILE A 30 -3.48 -13.40 2.73
C ILE A 30 -2.65 -13.66 1.49
N SER A 31 -3.21 -14.44 0.56
CA SER A 31 -2.51 -14.78 -0.69
C SER A 31 -2.66 -13.69 -1.75
N GLU A 32 -3.71 -12.89 -1.68
CA GLU A 32 -3.93 -11.80 -2.60
C GLU A 32 -3.01 -10.62 -2.26
N ARG A 33 -2.32 -10.10 -3.27
CA ARG A 33 -1.41 -8.97 -3.07
C ARG A 33 -2.18 -7.68 -2.84
N PRO A 34 -1.64 -6.74 -2.04
CA PRO A 34 -2.27 -5.45 -1.84
C PRO A 34 -2.43 -4.70 -3.16
N ARG A 35 -3.51 -3.93 -3.24
CA ARG A 35 -3.72 -3.00 -4.35
C ARG A 35 -3.25 -1.63 -3.93
N TYR A 36 -2.74 -0.86 -4.89
CA TYR A 36 -2.41 0.53 -4.63
C TYR A 36 -3.18 1.45 -5.56
N TYR A 37 -3.40 2.66 -5.07
CA TYR A 37 -3.97 3.77 -5.81
C TYR A 37 -3.02 4.93 -5.68
N SER A 38 -2.65 5.55 -6.78
CA SER A 38 -1.68 6.64 -6.82
C SER A 38 -2.26 7.83 -7.57
N ARG A 39 -2.03 9.01 -7.06
CA ARG A 39 -2.50 10.25 -7.68
C ARG A 39 -1.49 11.36 -7.47
N ASP A 40 -1.19 12.09 -8.55
CA ASP A 40 -0.46 13.34 -8.47
C ASP A 40 -1.44 14.49 -8.21
N TYR A 41 -1.04 15.41 -7.37
CA TYR A 41 -1.85 16.58 -7.07
C TYR A 41 -0.95 17.77 -6.78
N GLU A 42 -1.51 18.97 -6.85
CA GLU A 42 -0.78 20.19 -6.57
C GLU A 42 -1.18 20.73 -5.20
N HIS A 43 -0.19 21.14 -4.43
CA HIS A 43 -0.39 21.72 -3.11
C HIS A 43 0.54 22.91 -2.95
N HIS A 44 -0.04 24.09 -2.81
CA HIS A 44 0.71 25.35 -2.73
C HIS A 44 1.72 25.53 -3.88
N GLY A 45 1.29 25.19 -5.10
CA GLY A 45 2.15 25.31 -6.29
C GLY A 45 3.19 24.21 -6.45
N THR A 46 3.23 23.24 -5.55
CA THR A 46 4.16 22.11 -5.61
C THR A 46 3.45 20.84 -6.01
N LEU A 47 3.99 20.15 -7.01
CA LEU A 47 3.46 18.85 -7.42
C LEU A 47 3.83 17.79 -6.38
N ARG A 48 2.83 17.02 -5.95
CA ARG A 48 2.99 15.97 -4.95
C ARG A 48 2.30 14.69 -5.42
N CYS A 49 2.63 13.59 -4.75
CA CYS A 49 2.03 12.29 -5.03
C CYS A 49 1.45 11.70 -3.75
N ARG A 50 0.26 11.11 -3.86
CA ARG A 50 -0.36 10.35 -2.78
C ARG A 50 -0.50 8.90 -3.22
N VAL A 51 -0.10 7.98 -2.35
CA VAL A 51 -0.26 6.54 -2.57
C VAL A 51 -1.09 5.96 -1.44
N ILE A 52 -2.11 5.19 -1.80
CA ILE A 52 -2.95 4.47 -0.87
C ILE A 52 -2.77 2.98 -1.13
N LEU A 53 -2.42 2.22 -0.09
CA LEU A 53 -2.37 0.76 -0.14
C LEU A 53 -3.54 0.18 0.62
N VAL A 54 -4.21 -0.80 0.02
CA VAL A 54 -5.30 -1.55 0.66
C VAL A 54 -5.04 -3.03 0.51
N ASN A 55 -5.45 -3.83 1.48
CA ASN A 55 -5.32 -5.27 1.39
C ASN A 55 -6.68 -5.96 1.42
N ALA A 56 -6.69 -7.22 0.97
CA ALA A 56 -7.84 -8.09 1.09
C ALA A 56 -8.00 -8.61 2.53
N ARG A 57 -9.17 -9.15 2.84
CA ARG A 57 -9.42 -9.80 4.12
C ARG A 57 -8.63 -11.10 4.21
N SER A 58 -8.09 -11.39 5.40
CA SER A 58 -7.40 -12.66 5.66
C SER A 58 -8.38 -13.80 5.80
N ASP A 59 -8.14 -14.92 5.12
CA ASP A 59 -8.93 -16.13 5.29
C ASP A 59 -8.65 -16.79 6.65
N ARG A 60 -7.43 -16.66 7.16
CA ARG A 60 -7.03 -17.20 8.45
C ARG A 60 -7.60 -16.41 9.63
N TYR A 61 -7.72 -15.10 9.46
CA TYR A 61 -8.19 -14.19 10.51
C TYR A 61 -9.35 -13.35 9.97
N PRO A 62 -10.53 -13.96 9.75
CA PRO A 62 -11.65 -13.27 9.10
C PRO A 62 -12.22 -12.11 9.92
N ASP A 63 -11.95 -12.08 11.23
CA ASP A 63 -12.41 -11.00 12.10
C ASP A 63 -11.57 -9.72 11.95
N ILE A 64 -10.38 -9.84 11.34
CA ILE A 64 -9.52 -8.69 11.10
C ILE A 64 -10.02 -7.94 9.88
N GLN A 65 -10.34 -6.67 10.07
CA GLN A 65 -10.81 -5.81 8.98
C GLN A 65 -9.71 -5.56 7.95
N PRO A 66 -10.05 -5.48 6.67
CA PRO A 66 -9.10 -4.99 5.68
C PRO A 66 -8.56 -3.64 6.11
N TRP A 67 -7.26 -3.42 5.89
CA TRP A 67 -6.63 -2.17 6.30
C TRP A 67 -6.27 -1.32 5.09
N ARG A 68 -6.03 -0.07 5.37
CA ARG A 68 -5.66 0.93 4.38
C ARG A 68 -4.64 1.87 4.98
N VAL A 69 -3.57 2.14 4.24
CA VAL A 69 -2.55 3.11 4.63
C VAL A 69 -2.36 4.12 3.51
N THR A 70 -2.01 5.34 3.88
CA THR A 70 -1.81 6.44 2.94
C THR A 70 -0.45 7.06 3.20
N ALA A 71 0.29 7.35 2.13
CA ALA A 71 1.53 8.09 2.19
C ALA A 71 1.51 9.23 1.18
N THR A 72 2.21 10.31 1.47
CA THR A 72 2.36 11.44 0.56
C THR A 72 3.84 11.77 0.41
N GLY A 73 4.21 12.20 -0.80
CA GLY A 73 5.57 12.57 -1.14
C GLY A 73 5.58 13.38 -2.41
N PHE A 74 6.75 13.53 -3.04
CA PHE A 74 6.87 14.33 -4.25
C PHE A 74 6.58 13.52 -5.51
N ARG A 75 7.07 12.27 -5.58
CA ARG A 75 6.92 11.41 -6.74
C ARG A 75 6.43 10.04 -6.31
N HIS A 76 5.79 9.30 -7.25
CA HIS A 76 5.34 7.94 -6.99
C HIS A 76 6.46 7.04 -6.47
N GLN A 77 7.62 7.08 -7.12
CA GLN A 77 8.77 6.23 -6.77
C GLN A 77 9.32 6.49 -5.36
N ASP A 78 9.08 7.68 -4.80
CA ASP A 78 9.48 8.02 -3.43
C ASP A 78 8.36 7.71 -2.43
N THR A 79 7.11 7.84 -2.87
CA THR A 79 5.93 7.73 -2.02
C THR A 79 5.48 6.28 -1.82
N TYR A 80 5.59 5.47 -2.86
CA TYR A 80 5.18 4.07 -2.81
C TYR A 80 5.93 3.28 -1.73
N PRO A 81 7.28 3.36 -1.62
CA PRO A 81 8.00 2.68 -0.54
C PRO A 81 7.58 3.15 0.86
N LEU A 82 7.22 4.42 1.01
CA LEU A 82 6.72 4.92 2.29
C LEU A 82 5.39 4.28 2.67
N ALA A 83 4.49 4.11 1.71
CA ALA A 83 3.21 3.44 1.94
C ALA A 83 3.43 1.98 2.33
N VAL A 84 4.32 1.28 1.64
CA VAL A 84 4.66 -0.12 1.95
C VAL A 84 5.22 -0.23 3.37
N ARG A 85 6.10 0.67 3.76
CA ARG A 85 6.67 0.70 5.11
C ARG A 85 5.61 0.94 6.18
N LYS A 86 4.66 1.84 5.91
CA LYS A 86 3.53 2.07 6.83
C LYS A 86 2.68 0.82 7.00
N ALA A 87 2.42 0.10 5.92
CA ALA A 87 1.67 -1.16 5.97
C ALA A 87 2.38 -2.19 6.83
N LEU A 88 3.70 -2.34 6.68
CA LEU A 88 4.48 -3.25 7.50
C LEU A 88 4.41 -2.88 8.99
N ARG A 89 4.50 -1.61 9.31
CA ARG A 89 4.39 -1.13 10.69
C ARG A 89 3.01 -1.44 11.27
N TYR A 90 1.98 -1.25 10.47
CA TYR A 90 0.62 -1.57 10.89
C TYR A 90 0.48 -3.05 11.23
N LEU A 91 0.98 -3.93 10.37
CA LEU A 91 0.94 -5.38 10.61
C LEU A 91 1.72 -5.76 11.86
N CYS A 92 2.87 -5.14 12.12
CA CYS A 92 3.66 -5.41 13.32
C CYS A 92 2.95 -5.01 14.61
N ARG A 93 2.01 -4.06 14.56
CA ARG A 93 1.25 -3.65 15.73
C ARG A 93 0.12 -4.62 16.08
N ILE A 94 -0.51 -5.23 15.08
CA ILE A 94 -1.67 -6.09 15.31
C ILE A 94 -1.30 -7.58 15.37
N PHE A 95 -0.11 -7.92 14.96
CA PHE A 95 0.42 -9.25 15.01
C PHE A 95 1.80 -9.27 15.66
#